data_e4e963ad86d717d6e8fff1f41e65d0a8
#
_entry.id   e4e963ad86d717d6e8fff1f41e65d0a8
#
_cell.length_a   1.000
_cell.length_b   1.000
_cell.length_c   1.000
_cell.angle_alpha   90.00
_cell.angle_beta   90.00
_cell.angle_gamma   90.00
#
_symmetry.space_group_name_H-M   'P 1'
#
loop_
_entity.id
_entity.type
_entity.pdbx_description
1 polymer ?
#
loop_
_entity_poly.entity_id
_entity_poly.type
_entity_poly.pdbx_seq_one_letter_code
_entity_poly.pdbx_strand_id
1 'polypeptide(L)'
;MAPFVEESAEESRAVSSKVAPNLVAPEPEHCPGPESEKAGQGDACAGCPNQQICATAPKGPDPDIPIITERLSQIRHKILVLSGKGGVGKSTFSTLLSHGFAANPDSTIGIMDTDICGPSIPKMMGVESETIHVSNAGWSPVWVTDNLGAMSVQFMLPNRDDAVIWRGPKKNGLIKQFLKDVDWGELDYLIVDTPPGTSDEHLSVNSLLKESGVDGAVVVTTPQEVSLLDVRKEIDFCRKAGIKVLGLVENMSGFVCPSCTHESQIFRATTGGGRRLAKKMGIPFLGAVPLDPRVGMACDYGESFVDNYPDSPASKAIKRVVRAVGEAVGENPEDVLPEDLIG
;
A
#
# COMPACT_ATOMS: atom_id res chain seq x y z
N MET A 1 43.89 -36.61 -9.19
CA MET A 1 44.51 -36.03 -7.99
C MET A 1 45.42 -34.90 -8.44
N ALA A 2 45.05 -33.69 -8.33
CA ALA A 2 45.83 -32.50 -8.54
C ALA A 2 45.75 -31.65 -7.28
N PRO A 3 46.84 -31.04 -6.80
CA PRO A 3 46.91 -30.43 -5.48
C PRO A 3 46.22 -29.05 -5.45
N PHE A 4 45.49 -28.81 -4.36
CA PHE A 4 45.00 -27.51 -3.96
C PHE A 4 46.17 -26.58 -3.65
N VAL A 5 46.20 -25.42 -4.27
CA VAL A 5 47.07 -24.31 -3.92
C VAL A 5 46.31 -23.41 -2.93
N GLU A 6 46.80 -23.35 -1.71
CA GLU A 6 46.41 -22.34 -0.72
C GLU A 6 46.95 -20.98 -1.17
N GLU A 7 46.09 -20.07 -1.61
CA GLU A 7 46.40 -18.66 -1.78
C GLU A 7 45.96 -17.87 -0.56
N SER A 8 46.91 -17.13 -0.02
CA SER A 8 46.93 -16.47 1.27
C SER A 8 45.88 -15.39 1.44
N ALA A 9 45.20 -15.43 2.60
CA ALA A 9 44.19 -14.51 3.10
C ALA A 9 44.80 -13.19 3.66
N GLU A 10 45.48 -12.38 2.85
CA GLU A 10 46.06 -11.12 3.36
C GLU A 10 45.89 -9.88 2.49
N GLU A 11 45.09 -9.92 1.40
CA GLU A 11 44.88 -8.72 0.55
C GLU A 11 43.43 -8.21 0.46
N SER A 12 42.52 -8.58 1.34
CA SER A 12 41.12 -8.09 1.34
C SER A 12 40.77 -7.08 2.44
N ARG A 13 41.74 -6.31 2.91
CA ARG A 13 41.55 -5.28 3.95
C ARG A 13 42.02 -3.90 3.50
N ALA A 14 41.57 -3.37 2.40
CA ALA A 14 41.74 -1.94 2.06
C ALA A 14 40.77 -1.43 0.97
N VAL A 15 39.50 -1.77 1.05
CA VAL A 15 38.44 -0.94 0.40
C VAL A 15 37.52 -0.41 1.47
N SER A 16 38.12 0.38 2.36
CA SER A 16 37.44 1.16 3.35
C SER A 16 36.87 2.42 2.72
N SER A 17 35.53 2.50 2.66
CA SER A 17 34.75 3.68 3.00
C SER A 17 35.23 5.03 2.44
N LYS A 18 34.92 5.29 1.18
CA LYS A 18 34.58 6.65 0.73
C LYS A 18 33.19 6.62 0.11
N VAL A 19 32.19 6.26 0.89
CA VAL A 19 30.81 6.70 0.66
C VAL A 19 30.82 8.19 1.00
N ALA A 20 30.59 9.03 0.00
CA ALA A 20 30.47 10.45 0.19
C ALA A 20 29.39 10.72 1.27
N PRO A 21 29.68 11.47 2.31
CA PRO A 21 28.68 11.88 3.26
C PRO A 21 27.74 12.90 2.59
N ASN A 22 26.44 12.66 2.73
CA ASN A 22 25.34 13.60 2.47
C ASN A 22 25.02 13.93 1.01
N LEU A 23 24.22 13.06 0.38
CA LEU A 23 23.42 13.42 -0.79
C LEU A 23 22.11 14.12 -0.45
N VAL A 24 21.82 14.34 0.83
CA VAL A 24 20.71 15.16 1.32
C VAL A 24 21.33 16.29 2.12
N ALA A 25 21.31 17.49 1.56
CA ALA A 25 21.65 18.68 2.34
C ALA A 25 20.69 18.74 3.53
N PRO A 26 21.19 18.92 4.77
CA PRO A 26 20.31 19.06 5.92
C PRO A 26 19.35 20.24 5.67
N GLU A 27 18.07 20.03 5.99
CA GLU A 27 17.13 21.15 5.98
C GLU A 27 17.67 22.24 6.90
N PRO A 28 17.64 23.52 6.48
CA PRO A 28 18.06 24.62 7.34
C PRO A 28 17.26 24.60 8.64
N GLU A 29 17.92 24.82 9.78
CA GLU A 29 17.32 24.74 11.12
C GLU A 29 16.05 25.59 11.31
N HIS A 30 15.73 26.48 10.40
CA HIS A 30 14.55 27.36 10.41
C HIS A 30 13.82 27.39 9.07
N CYS A 31 13.78 26.24 8.34
CA CYS A 31 13.03 26.16 7.10
C CYS A 31 11.54 26.43 7.36
N PRO A 32 10.92 27.42 6.68
CA PRO A 32 9.50 27.73 6.88
C PRO A 32 8.56 26.64 6.31
N GLY A 33 9.12 25.64 5.63
CA GLY A 33 8.36 24.62 4.89
C GLY A 33 7.95 25.08 3.48
N PRO A 34 7.73 24.12 2.54
CA PRO A 34 7.38 24.44 1.15
C PRO A 34 6.01 25.10 1.00
N GLU A 35 5.08 24.86 1.93
CA GLU A 35 3.71 25.41 1.90
C GLU A 35 3.59 26.81 2.53
N SER A 36 4.64 27.30 3.19
CA SER A 36 4.64 28.61 3.83
C SER A 36 4.63 29.74 2.81
N GLU A 37 3.93 30.83 3.10
CA GLU A 37 3.98 32.06 2.30
C GLU A 37 5.41 32.60 2.12
N LYS A 38 6.30 32.29 3.06
CA LYS A 38 7.73 32.66 3.04
C LYS A 38 8.63 31.63 2.40
N ALA A 39 8.05 30.55 1.84
CA ALA A 39 8.83 29.51 1.18
C ALA A 39 9.65 30.07 0.01
N GLY A 40 10.94 29.76 -0.04
CA GLY A 40 11.89 30.27 -1.02
C GLY A 40 12.28 31.75 -0.88
N GLN A 41 11.68 32.51 0.06
CA GLN A 41 11.89 33.94 0.26
C GLN A 41 12.47 34.30 1.63
N GLY A 42 12.43 33.39 2.60
CA GLY A 42 12.96 33.62 3.95
C GLY A 42 14.49 33.63 3.99
N ASP A 43 15.06 34.26 5.02
CA ASP A 43 16.52 34.26 5.22
C ASP A 43 17.12 32.87 5.32
N ALA A 44 16.36 31.91 5.87
CA ALA A 44 16.73 30.49 5.93
C ALA A 44 16.75 29.79 4.56
N CYS A 45 16.15 30.39 3.53
CA CYS A 45 16.14 29.85 2.17
C CYS A 45 17.39 30.25 1.36
N ALA A 46 18.16 31.22 1.84
CA ALA A 46 19.36 31.70 1.15
C ALA A 46 20.40 30.58 1.05
N GLY A 47 20.73 30.16 -0.20
CA GLY A 47 21.66 29.06 -0.46
C GLY A 47 21.05 27.66 -0.36
N CYS A 48 19.75 27.52 -0.08
CA CYS A 48 19.06 26.21 -0.10
C CYS A 48 18.96 25.69 -1.56
N PRO A 49 19.32 24.43 -1.84
CA PRO A 49 19.20 23.84 -3.17
C PRO A 49 17.79 23.89 -3.75
N ASN A 50 16.76 23.86 -2.89
CA ASN A 50 15.35 23.87 -3.26
C ASN A 50 14.73 25.29 -3.29
N GLN A 51 15.51 26.35 -3.08
CA GLN A 51 14.99 27.72 -2.97
C GLN A 51 14.11 28.13 -4.15
N GLN A 52 14.53 27.87 -5.38
CA GLN A 52 13.76 28.20 -6.57
C GLN A 52 12.46 27.42 -6.67
N ILE A 53 12.50 26.13 -6.34
CA ILE A 53 11.32 25.25 -6.35
C ILE A 53 10.29 25.76 -5.32
N CYS A 54 10.74 26.03 -4.11
CA CYS A 54 9.88 26.56 -3.05
C CYS A 54 9.35 27.97 -3.35
N ALA A 55 10.10 28.81 -4.08
CA ALA A 55 9.66 30.15 -4.46
C ALA A 55 8.56 30.13 -5.54
N THR A 56 8.54 29.11 -6.40
CA THR A 56 7.60 28.98 -7.54
C THR A 56 6.44 28.03 -7.23
N ALA A 57 6.54 27.23 -6.16
CA ALA A 57 5.46 26.35 -5.76
C ALA A 57 4.18 27.13 -5.41
N PRO A 58 2.99 26.61 -5.72
CA PRO A 58 1.74 27.20 -5.25
C PRO A 58 1.76 27.30 -3.72
N LYS A 59 1.34 28.43 -3.19
CA LYS A 59 1.36 28.71 -1.75
C LYS A 59 -0.04 28.59 -1.16
N GLY A 60 -0.10 28.01 0.03
CA GLY A 60 -1.36 27.76 0.73
C GLY A 60 -1.89 26.34 0.54
N PRO A 61 -2.97 25.98 1.25
CA PRO A 61 -3.60 24.68 1.12
C PRO A 61 -4.09 24.45 -0.31
N ASP A 62 -3.99 23.20 -0.77
CA ASP A 62 -4.45 22.81 -2.11
C ASP A 62 -5.96 23.10 -2.26
N PRO A 63 -6.39 23.88 -3.26
CA PRO A 63 -7.79 24.27 -3.45
C PRO A 63 -8.73 23.07 -3.71
N ASP A 64 -8.20 21.90 -4.08
CA ASP A 64 -8.98 20.70 -4.32
C ASP A 64 -9.26 19.90 -3.03
N ILE A 65 -8.57 20.17 -1.93
CA ILE A 65 -8.77 19.45 -0.65
C ILE A 65 -10.23 19.49 -0.18
N PRO A 66 -10.94 20.63 -0.17
CA PRO A 66 -12.35 20.63 0.24
C PRO A 66 -13.24 19.76 -0.65
N ILE A 67 -12.99 19.76 -1.96
CA ILE A 67 -13.74 18.94 -2.94
C ILE A 67 -13.47 17.46 -2.68
N ILE A 68 -12.20 17.08 -2.48
CA ILE A 68 -11.80 15.70 -2.15
C ILE A 68 -12.45 15.27 -0.83
N THR A 69 -12.41 16.12 0.18
CA THR A 69 -13.00 15.83 1.50
C THR A 69 -14.50 15.61 1.40
N GLU A 70 -15.22 16.45 0.64
CA GLU A 70 -16.65 16.29 0.40
C GLU A 70 -16.94 14.99 -0.35
N ARG A 71 -16.19 14.70 -1.43
CA ARG A 71 -16.35 13.48 -2.24
C ARG A 71 -16.14 12.21 -1.39
N LEU A 72 -15.11 12.19 -0.58
CA LEU A 72 -14.76 11.04 0.25
C LEU A 72 -15.53 10.98 1.58
N SER A 73 -16.36 11.96 1.89
CA SER A 73 -17.17 11.96 3.12
C SER A 73 -18.25 10.88 3.13
N GLN A 74 -18.66 10.40 1.94
CA GLN A 74 -19.61 9.29 1.78
C GLN A 74 -18.99 7.91 2.01
N ILE A 75 -17.67 7.87 2.17
CA ILE A 75 -16.94 6.63 2.44
C ILE A 75 -16.71 6.52 3.95
N ARG A 76 -17.21 5.44 4.54
CA ARG A 76 -17.14 5.23 5.98
C ARG A 76 -15.72 5.01 6.47
N HIS A 77 -15.00 4.04 5.88
CA HIS A 77 -13.63 3.70 6.24
C HIS A 77 -12.67 3.80 5.04
N LYS A 78 -11.53 4.45 5.26
CA LYS A 78 -10.47 4.65 4.26
C LYS A 78 -9.17 4.05 4.79
N ILE A 79 -8.70 2.98 4.17
CA ILE A 79 -7.57 2.15 4.63
C ILE A 79 -6.47 2.16 3.58
N LEU A 80 -5.28 2.63 3.96
CA LEU A 80 -4.09 2.55 3.12
C LEU A 80 -3.43 1.18 3.25
N VAL A 81 -2.98 0.58 2.15
CA VAL A 81 -2.16 -0.62 2.17
C VAL A 81 -0.75 -0.25 1.74
N LEU A 82 0.19 -0.36 2.66
CA LEU A 82 1.58 0.07 2.51
C LEU A 82 2.53 -1.12 2.54
N SER A 83 3.68 -0.97 1.90
CA SER A 83 4.79 -1.92 2.04
C SER A 83 6.13 -1.22 1.90
N GLY A 84 7.07 -1.52 2.77
CA GLY A 84 8.41 -0.95 2.71
C GLY A 84 9.24 -1.42 1.50
N LYS A 85 8.80 -2.47 0.79
CA LYS A 85 9.53 -3.08 -0.33
C LYS A 85 8.59 -3.66 -1.36
N GLY A 86 9.02 -3.63 -2.63
CA GLY A 86 8.35 -4.35 -3.71
C GLY A 86 8.50 -5.87 -3.57
N GLY A 87 7.54 -6.63 -4.11
CA GLY A 87 7.57 -8.09 -4.13
C GLY A 87 7.11 -8.79 -2.84
N VAL A 88 6.61 -8.07 -1.85
CA VAL A 88 6.02 -8.66 -0.63
C VAL A 88 4.56 -9.10 -0.81
N GLY A 89 3.99 -8.86 -2.00
CA GLY A 89 2.60 -9.19 -2.31
C GLY A 89 1.59 -8.15 -1.81
N LYS A 90 1.97 -6.87 -1.77
CA LYS A 90 1.09 -5.77 -1.32
C LYS A 90 -0.22 -5.73 -2.12
N SER A 91 -0.15 -5.57 -3.45
CA SER A 91 -1.34 -5.47 -4.31
C SER A 91 -2.17 -6.76 -4.32
N THR A 92 -1.50 -7.93 -4.28
CA THR A 92 -2.18 -9.22 -4.05
C THR A 92 -2.95 -9.20 -2.72
N PHE A 93 -2.33 -8.71 -1.65
CA PHE A 93 -2.98 -8.61 -0.35
C PHE A 93 -4.13 -7.58 -0.37
N SER A 94 -3.97 -6.43 -1.04
CA SER A 94 -5.04 -5.44 -1.23
C SER A 94 -6.25 -6.05 -1.93
N THR A 95 -6.02 -6.84 -2.99
CA THR A 95 -7.06 -7.61 -3.70
C THR A 95 -7.75 -8.61 -2.78
N LEU A 96 -6.97 -9.43 -2.05
CA LEU A 96 -7.52 -10.41 -1.11
C LEU A 96 -8.29 -9.77 0.04
N LEU A 97 -7.81 -8.63 0.55
CA LEU A 97 -8.48 -7.86 1.59
C LEU A 97 -9.83 -7.33 1.09
N SER A 98 -9.87 -6.79 -0.14
CA SER A 98 -11.08 -6.25 -0.75
C SER A 98 -12.12 -7.36 -1.01
N HIS A 99 -11.73 -8.50 -1.58
CA HIS A 99 -12.62 -9.66 -1.72
C HIS A 99 -13.07 -10.20 -0.36
N GLY A 100 -12.18 -10.19 0.65
CA GLY A 100 -12.51 -10.62 2.00
C GLY A 100 -13.57 -9.75 2.68
N PHE A 101 -13.52 -8.43 2.51
CA PHE A 101 -14.58 -7.52 2.96
C PHE A 101 -15.87 -7.71 2.14
N ALA A 102 -15.74 -7.86 0.82
CA ALA A 102 -16.89 -8.05 -0.09
C ALA A 102 -17.57 -9.42 0.08
N ALA A 103 -16.97 -10.36 0.80
CA ALA A 103 -17.62 -11.62 1.19
C ALA A 103 -18.83 -11.41 2.12
N ASN A 104 -18.89 -10.26 2.82
CA ASN A 104 -20.12 -9.78 3.44
C ASN A 104 -20.97 -9.06 2.40
N PRO A 105 -22.13 -9.60 1.96
CA PRO A 105 -22.94 -8.98 0.90
C PRO A 105 -23.56 -7.65 1.31
N ASP A 106 -23.64 -7.35 2.60
CA ASP A 106 -24.19 -6.09 3.12
C ASP A 106 -23.15 -4.95 3.15
N SER A 107 -21.88 -5.24 2.80
CA SER A 107 -20.80 -4.26 2.76
C SER A 107 -20.46 -3.85 1.33
N THR A 108 -20.29 -2.56 1.07
CA THR A 108 -19.88 -2.01 -0.23
C THR A 108 -18.42 -1.57 -0.19
N ILE A 109 -17.61 -2.08 -1.11
CA ILE A 109 -16.14 -1.97 -1.09
C ILE A 109 -15.64 -1.26 -2.35
N GLY A 110 -14.69 -0.35 -2.17
CA GLY A 110 -13.88 0.21 -3.25
C GLY A 110 -12.41 -0.19 -3.10
N ILE A 111 -11.74 -0.49 -4.22
CA ILE A 111 -10.28 -0.59 -4.27
C ILE A 111 -9.72 0.42 -5.24
N MET A 112 -8.78 1.24 -4.78
CA MET A 112 -8.11 2.26 -5.57
C MET A 112 -6.64 1.93 -5.72
N ASP A 113 -6.20 1.73 -6.97
CA ASP A 113 -4.81 1.47 -7.33
C ASP A 113 -4.09 2.80 -7.59
N THR A 114 -3.19 3.17 -6.70
CA THR A 114 -2.36 4.38 -6.83
C THR A 114 -0.92 4.06 -7.26
N ASP A 115 -0.59 2.80 -7.55
CA ASP A 115 0.70 2.42 -8.17
C ASP A 115 0.66 2.66 -9.69
N ILE A 116 0.81 3.92 -10.07
CA ILE A 116 0.67 4.38 -11.45
C ILE A 116 1.69 3.73 -12.39
N CYS A 117 2.84 3.33 -11.88
CA CYS A 117 3.91 2.77 -12.70
C CYS A 117 3.78 1.28 -12.98
N GLY A 118 3.09 0.55 -12.11
CA GLY A 118 2.92 -0.89 -12.22
C GLY A 118 1.51 -1.31 -11.80
N PRO A 119 0.44 -0.72 -12.41
CA PRO A 119 -0.91 -1.03 -12.01
C PRO A 119 -1.19 -2.52 -12.23
N SER A 120 -1.67 -3.19 -11.19
CA SER A 120 -1.91 -4.64 -11.22
C SER A 120 -3.32 -5.04 -10.78
N ILE A 121 -4.03 -4.14 -10.11
CA ILE A 121 -5.37 -4.40 -9.59
C ILE A 121 -6.37 -4.80 -10.66
N PRO A 122 -6.46 -4.14 -11.84
CA PRO A 122 -7.41 -4.55 -12.88
C PRO A 122 -7.23 -5.99 -13.36
N LYS A 123 -5.97 -6.44 -13.47
CA LYS A 123 -5.66 -7.84 -13.83
C LYS A 123 -6.10 -8.80 -12.74
N MET A 124 -5.75 -8.50 -11.49
CA MET A 124 -6.05 -9.35 -10.34
C MET A 124 -7.55 -9.44 -10.03
N MET A 125 -8.33 -8.44 -10.48
CA MET A 125 -9.79 -8.36 -10.33
C MET A 125 -10.56 -8.84 -11.57
N GLY A 126 -9.89 -9.25 -12.65
CA GLY A 126 -10.52 -9.75 -13.86
C GLY A 126 -11.23 -8.70 -14.72
N VAL A 127 -10.96 -7.42 -14.46
CA VAL A 127 -11.60 -6.27 -15.15
C VAL A 127 -10.63 -5.48 -16.02
N GLU A 128 -9.53 -6.07 -16.42
CA GLU A 128 -8.47 -5.38 -17.18
C GLU A 128 -8.92 -4.87 -18.56
N SER A 129 -10.02 -5.42 -19.12
CA SER A 129 -10.60 -5.00 -20.41
C SER A 129 -11.66 -3.93 -20.30
N GLU A 130 -12.06 -3.62 -19.09
CA GLU A 130 -13.09 -2.62 -18.84
C GLU A 130 -12.53 -1.19 -18.96
N THR A 131 -13.43 -0.24 -19.18
CA THR A 131 -13.13 1.18 -19.28
C THR A 131 -14.01 1.97 -18.33
N ILE A 132 -13.50 3.08 -17.82
CA ILE A 132 -14.28 3.97 -16.96
C ILE A 132 -15.36 4.70 -17.78
N HIS A 133 -16.52 4.88 -17.17
CA HIS A 133 -17.55 5.76 -17.69
C HIS A 133 -17.40 7.15 -17.06
N VAL A 134 -17.40 8.17 -17.91
CA VAL A 134 -17.33 9.57 -17.47
C VAL A 134 -18.71 10.20 -17.59
N SER A 135 -19.22 10.74 -16.50
CA SER A 135 -20.51 11.42 -16.42
C SER A 135 -20.35 12.83 -15.83
N ASN A 136 -21.44 13.58 -15.73
CA ASN A 136 -21.44 14.88 -15.05
C ASN A 136 -21.23 14.74 -13.52
N ALA A 137 -21.49 13.56 -12.94
CA ALA A 137 -21.24 13.27 -11.53
C ALA A 137 -19.77 12.94 -11.25
N GLY A 138 -19.01 12.51 -12.26
CA GLY A 138 -17.63 12.11 -12.15
C GLY A 138 -17.31 10.84 -12.94
N TRP A 139 -16.22 10.18 -12.55
CA TRP A 139 -15.79 8.92 -13.12
C TRP A 139 -16.39 7.76 -12.32
N SER A 140 -17.11 6.88 -12.98
CA SER A 140 -17.65 5.69 -12.32
C SER A 140 -16.56 4.65 -12.14
N PRO A 141 -16.43 4.03 -10.94
CA PRO A 141 -15.56 2.89 -10.77
C PRO A 141 -16.02 1.71 -11.64
N VAL A 142 -15.10 0.82 -11.98
CA VAL A 142 -15.41 -0.45 -12.65
C VAL A 142 -15.85 -1.45 -11.59
N TRP A 143 -17.09 -1.93 -11.68
CA TRP A 143 -17.63 -2.89 -10.74
C TRP A 143 -17.17 -4.31 -11.09
N VAL A 144 -16.49 -4.97 -10.14
CA VAL A 144 -16.03 -6.36 -10.21
C VAL A 144 -17.15 -7.32 -9.85
N THR A 145 -17.88 -6.96 -8.80
CA THR A 145 -19.11 -7.62 -8.32
C THR A 145 -20.15 -6.56 -7.97
N ASP A 146 -21.34 -6.97 -7.55
CA ASP A 146 -22.41 -6.04 -7.17
C ASP A 146 -22.00 -5.11 -6.02
N ASN A 147 -21.04 -5.50 -5.18
CA ASN A 147 -20.59 -4.78 -4.00
C ASN A 147 -19.08 -4.46 -3.94
N LEU A 148 -18.32 -4.71 -5.03
CA LEU A 148 -16.88 -4.42 -5.10
C LEU A 148 -16.55 -3.65 -6.38
N GLY A 149 -16.14 -2.40 -6.23
CA GLY A 149 -15.69 -1.53 -7.32
C GLY A 149 -14.18 -1.32 -7.32
N ALA A 150 -13.58 -1.15 -8.50
CA ALA A 150 -12.16 -0.90 -8.68
C ALA A 150 -11.90 0.37 -9.48
N MET A 151 -10.82 1.10 -9.14
CA MET A 151 -10.31 2.22 -9.90
C MET A 151 -8.80 2.14 -10.04
N SER A 152 -8.30 2.26 -11.27
CA SER A 152 -6.87 2.23 -11.60
C SER A 152 -6.57 3.11 -12.80
N VAL A 153 -5.32 3.59 -12.87
CA VAL A 153 -4.82 4.32 -14.05
C VAL A 153 -4.88 3.47 -15.33
N GLN A 154 -4.81 2.15 -15.21
CA GLN A 154 -4.84 1.24 -16.36
C GLN A 154 -6.11 1.40 -17.20
N PHE A 155 -7.24 1.70 -16.59
CA PHE A 155 -8.51 1.94 -17.31
C PHE A 155 -8.51 3.18 -18.20
N MET A 156 -7.51 4.05 -18.04
CA MET A 156 -7.35 5.31 -18.77
C MET A 156 -6.27 5.22 -19.85
N LEU A 157 -5.51 4.13 -19.90
CA LEU A 157 -4.44 3.94 -20.87
C LEU A 157 -5.02 3.43 -22.20
N PRO A 158 -4.59 4.00 -23.35
CA PRO A 158 -5.04 3.55 -24.66
C PRO A 158 -4.64 2.10 -24.96
N ASN A 159 -3.51 1.65 -24.42
CA ASN A 159 -3.00 0.30 -24.58
C ASN A 159 -2.45 -0.18 -23.23
N ARG A 160 -2.74 -1.43 -22.87
CA ARG A 160 -2.32 -2.05 -21.60
C ARG A 160 -0.81 -2.17 -21.46
N ASP A 161 -0.12 -2.36 -22.59
CA ASP A 161 1.34 -2.55 -22.64
C ASP A 161 2.10 -1.23 -22.69
N ASP A 162 1.38 -0.09 -22.65
CA ASP A 162 2.02 1.22 -22.68
C ASP A 162 2.75 1.48 -21.36
N ALA A 163 4.05 1.72 -21.45
CA ALA A 163 4.83 2.11 -20.29
C ALA A 163 4.44 3.51 -19.81
N VAL A 164 4.00 3.62 -18.57
CA VAL A 164 3.67 4.91 -17.94
C VAL A 164 4.97 5.60 -17.51
N ILE A 165 5.53 6.43 -18.40
CA ILE A 165 6.74 7.21 -18.13
C ILE A 165 6.35 8.61 -17.66
N TRP A 166 5.75 8.72 -16.50
CA TRP A 166 5.34 10.00 -15.94
C TRP A 166 6.25 10.44 -14.80
N ARG A 167 6.55 11.73 -14.76
CA ARG A 167 7.30 12.34 -13.67
C ARG A 167 6.36 12.65 -12.48
N GLY A 168 6.95 12.82 -11.31
CA GLY A 168 6.24 13.04 -10.04
C GLY A 168 5.02 13.99 -10.11
N PRO A 169 5.14 15.22 -10.66
CA PRO A 169 4.02 16.16 -10.74
C PRO A 169 2.81 15.62 -11.52
N LYS A 170 3.04 14.86 -12.60
CA LYS A 170 1.94 14.27 -13.39
C LYS A 170 1.27 13.12 -12.64
N LYS A 171 2.04 12.30 -11.92
CA LYS A 171 1.50 11.22 -11.08
C LYS A 171 0.66 11.79 -9.93
N ASN A 172 1.18 12.80 -9.24
CA ASN A 172 0.46 13.47 -8.15
C ASN A 172 -0.83 14.11 -8.65
N GLY A 173 -0.80 14.73 -9.85
CA GLY A 173 -1.99 15.27 -10.49
C GLY A 173 -3.07 14.21 -10.76
N LEU A 174 -2.67 13.01 -11.19
CA LEU A 174 -3.60 11.92 -11.44
C LEU A 174 -4.17 11.33 -10.15
N ILE A 175 -3.33 11.13 -9.12
CA ILE A 175 -3.81 10.71 -7.79
C ILE A 175 -4.86 11.70 -7.28
N LYS A 176 -4.58 12.99 -7.41
CA LYS A 176 -5.53 14.04 -7.05
C LYS A 176 -6.85 13.91 -7.84
N GLN A 177 -6.77 13.65 -9.15
CA GLN A 177 -7.96 13.42 -9.97
C GLN A 177 -8.75 12.19 -9.51
N PHE A 178 -8.10 11.08 -9.16
CA PHE A 178 -8.79 9.91 -8.62
C PHE A 178 -9.56 10.22 -7.35
N LEU A 179 -8.96 10.99 -6.46
CA LEU A 179 -9.61 11.36 -5.20
C LEU A 179 -10.74 12.37 -5.37
N LYS A 180 -10.66 13.22 -6.41
CA LYS A 180 -11.60 14.29 -6.67
C LYS A 180 -12.73 13.86 -7.61
N ASP A 181 -12.39 13.15 -8.70
CA ASP A 181 -13.27 12.96 -9.84
C ASP A 181 -13.96 11.59 -9.84
N VAL A 182 -13.46 10.59 -9.09
CA VAL A 182 -14.14 9.29 -8.97
C VAL A 182 -15.38 9.41 -8.09
N ASP A 183 -16.51 8.98 -8.63
CA ASP A 183 -17.79 8.93 -7.92
C ASP A 183 -18.01 7.52 -7.37
N TRP A 184 -17.56 7.31 -6.14
CA TRP A 184 -17.69 6.04 -5.45
C TRP A 184 -19.10 5.77 -4.93
N GLY A 185 -19.92 6.83 -4.76
CA GLY A 185 -21.15 6.73 -3.98
C GLY A 185 -20.88 6.43 -2.51
N GLU A 186 -21.83 5.77 -1.87
CA GLU A 186 -21.68 5.32 -0.47
C GLU A 186 -20.88 4.02 -0.43
N LEU A 187 -19.73 4.03 0.27
CA LEU A 187 -18.90 2.86 0.52
C LEU A 187 -18.72 2.65 2.02
N ASP A 188 -18.74 1.38 2.44
CA ASP A 188 -18.29 1.02 3.79
C ASP A 188 -16.77 1.08 3.90
N TYR A 189 -16.06 0.56 2.88
CA TYR A 189 -14.59 0.54 2.89
C TYR A 189 -14.00 0.97 1.54
N LEU A 190 -13.00 1.85 1.59
CA LEU A 190 -12.11 2.15 0.46
C LEU A 190 -10.71 1.66 0.81
N ILE A 191 -10.22 0.68 0.07
CA ILE A 191 -8.87 0.15 0.16
C ILE A 191 -7.99 0.87 -0.86
N VAL A 192 -6.95 1.55 -0.39
CA VAL A 192 -6.02 2.29 -1.25
C VAL A 192 -4.72 1.52 -1.35
N ASP A 193 -4.49 0.91 -2.51
CA ASP A 193 -3.22 0.23 -2.83
C ASP A 193 -2.18 1.24 -3.27
N THR A 194 -1.12 1.42 -2.48
CA THR A 194 -0.09 2.44 -2.72
C THR A 194 1.12 1.83 -3.45
N PRO A 195 1.99 2.62 -4.09
CA PRO A 195 3.26 2.10 -4.59
C PRO A 195 4.14 1.56 -3.44
N PRO A 196 5.16 0.71 -3.71
CA PRO A 196 6.04 0.21 -2.67
C PRO A 196 7.06 1.28 -2.21
N GLY A 197 7.45 1.23 -0.93
CA GLY A 197 8.43 2.12 -0.32
C GLY A 197 7.86 3.50 0.05
N THR A 198 8.74 4.38 0.52
CA THR A 198 8.40 5.76 0.92
C THR A 198 8.65 6.71 -0.23
N SER A 199 7.73 6.80 -1.18
CA SER A 199 7.84 7.68 -2.36
C SER A 199 7.05 8.98 -2.19
N ASP A 200 7.26 9.93 -3.12
CA ASP A 200 6.51 11.19 -3.14
C ASP A 200 5.01 10.96 -3.30
N GLU A 201 4.61 9.87 -3.95
CA GLU A 201 3.21 9.48 -4.10
C GLU A 201 2.54 9.23 -2.74
N HIS A 202 3.24 8.59 -1.79
CA HIS A 202 2.71 8.39 -0.43
C HIS A 202 2.46 9.71 0.30
N LEU A 203 3.40 10.66 0.18
CA LEU A 203 3.23 11.99 0.75
C LEU A 203 2.04 12.70 0.14
N SER A 204 1.87 12.60 -1.18
CA SER A 204 0.75 13.21 -1.90
C SER A 204 -0.59 12.59 -1.50
N VAL A 205 -0.70 11.25 -1.51
CA VAL A 205 -1.89 10.54 -1.05
C VAL A 205 -2.24 10.94 0.37
N ASN A 206 -1.26 10.93 1.28
CA ASN A 206 -1.49 11.28 2.68
C ASN A 206 -1.93 12.75 2.85
N SER A 207 -1.27 13.69 2.19
CA SER A 207 -1.61 15.12 2.30
C SER A 207 -3.01 15.41 1.78
N LEU A 208 -3.43 14.76 0.69
CA LEU A 208 -4.76 14.92 0.09
C LEU A 208 -5.86 14.22 0.90
N LEU A 209 -5.54 13.09 1.54
CA LEU A 209 -6.51 12.31 2.31
C LEU A 209 -6.59 12.71 3.79
N LYS A 210 -5.62 13.47 4.30
CA LYS A 210 -5.51 13.79 5.74
C LYS A 210 -6.80 14.40 6.32
N GLU A 211 -7.43 15.31 5.59
CA GLU A 211 -8.66 15.99 6.01
C GLU A 211 -9.91 15.16 5.72
N SER A 212 -9.81 14.14 4.87
CA SER A 212 -10.93 13.25 4.52
C SER A 212 -11.19 12.15 5.56
N GLY A 213 -10.39 12.08 6.64
CA GLY A 213 -10.59 11.12 7.72
C GLY A 213 -10.10 9.70 7.36
N VAL A 214 -8.82 9.55 6.98
CA VAL A 214 -8.19 8.23 6.82
C VAL A 214 -8.10 7.54 8.18
N ASP A 215 -8.61 6.31 8.27
CA ASP A 215 -8.55 5.51 9.50
C ASP A 215 -7.12 5.08 9.84
N GLY A 216 -6.32 4.80 8.82
CA GLY A 216 -4.92 4.45 8.97
C GLY A 216 -4.38 3.53 7.89
N ALA A 217 -3.25 2.90 8.19
CA ALA A 217 -2.54 2.05 7.25
C ALA A 217 -2.34 0.62 7.76
N VAL A 218 -2.57 -0.36 6.89
CA VAL A 218 -2.14 -1.75 7.05
C VAL A 218 -0.79 -1.90 6.35
N VAL A 219 0.22 -2.35 7.08
CA VAL A 219 1.57 -2.55 6.54
C VAL A 219 1.79 -4.03 6.22
N VAL A 220 2.15 -4.33 4.97
CA VAL A 220 2.38 -5.70 4.48
C VAL A 220 3.88 -6.01 4.43
N THR A 221 4.27 -7.18 4.95
CA THR A 221 5.65 -7.67 4.96
C THR A 221 5.73 -9.17 4.67
N THR A 222 6.95 -9.67 4.55
CA THR A 222 7.25 -11.12 4.60
C THR A 222 8.09 -11.43 5.84
N PRO A 223 8.27 -12.72 6.24
CA PRO A 223 9.04 -13.09 7.43
C PRO A 223 10.52 -12.72 7.38
N GLN A 224 11.06 -12.41 6.20
CA GLN A 224 12.46 -12.17 5.94
C GLN A 224 12.95 -10.84 6.53
N GLU A 225 14.13 -10.83 7.17
CA GLU A 225 14.71 -9.61 7.77
C GLU A 225 14.89 -8.46 6.76
N VAL A 226 15.25 -8.77 5.51
CA VAL A 226 15.38 -7.75 4.46
C VAL A 226 14.07 -6.98 4.21
N SER A 227 12.91 -7.62 4.36
CA SER A 227 11.59 -6.97 4.31
C SER A 227 11.32 -6.17 5.58
N LEU A 228 11.63 -6.76 6.74
CA LEU A 228 11.39 -6.14 8.05
C LEU A 228 12.22 -4.87 8.27
N LEU A 229 13.41 -4.77 7.66
CA LEU A 229 14.23 -3.55 7.69
C LEU A 229 13.50 -2.36 7.04
N ASP A 230 12.87 -2.58 5.89
CA ASP A 230 12.15 -1.52 5.19
C ASP A 230 10.81 -1.20 5.86
N VAL A 231 10.14 -2.19 6.46
CA VAL A 231 8.94 -1.95 7.29
C VAL A 231 9.21 -1.01 8.45
N ARG A 232 10.40 -1.05 9.06
CA ARG A 232 10.75 -0.10 10.13
C ARG A 232 10.76 1.34 9.64
N LYS A 233 11.25 1.56 8.41
CA LYS A 233 11.24 2.88 7.77
C LYS A 233 9.82 3.31 7.43
N GLU A 234 9.00 2.38 6.96
CA GLU A 234 7.58 2.63 6.64
C GLU A 234 6.77 3.04 7.86
N ILE A 235 6.96 2.34 8.99
CA ILE A 235 6.31 2.69 10.27
C ILE A 235 6.78 4.07 10.77
N ASP A 236 8.07 4.39 10.62
CA ASP A 236 8.62 5.71 10.98
C ASP A 236 8.03 6.80 10.07
N PHE A 237 7.91 6.53 8.77
CA PHE A 237 7.23 7.40 7.82
C PHE A 237 5.77 7.67 8.25
N CYS A 238 4.99 6.62 8.54
CA CYS A 238 3.60 6.76 9.00
C CYS A 238 3.51 7.67 10.23
N ARG A 239 4.41 7.48 11.21
CA ARG A 239 4.46 8.31 12.42
C ARG A 239 4.74 9.79 12.13
N LYS A 240 5.72 10.04 11.23
CA LYS A 240 6.07 11.41 10.81
C LYS A 240 4.98 12.08 9.99
N ALA A 241 4.30 11.32 9.15
CA ALA A 241 3.19 11.78 8.32
C ALA A 241 1.86 11.92 9.09
N GLY A 242 1.82 11.42 10.34
CA GLY A 242 0.59 11.45 11.16
C GLY A 242 -0.44 10.41 10.75
N ILE A 243 -0.02 9.32 10.06
CA ILE A 243 -0.85 8.19 9.68
C ILE A 243 -0.88 7.17 10.83
N LYS A 244 -2.07 6.81 11.31
CA LYS A 244 -2.23 5.72 12.27
C LYS A 244 -1.85 4.40 11.61
N VAL A 245 -0.95 3.61 12.22
CA VAL A 245 -0.68 2.25 11.77
C VAL A 245 -1.72 1.34 12.41
N LEU A 246 -2.68 0.83 11.61
CA LEU A 246 -3.70 -0.12 12.05
C LEU A 246 -3.09 -1.44 12.47
N GLY A 247 -2.04 -1.87 11.74
CA GLY A 247 -1.24 -3.01 12.13
C GLY A 247 -0.38 -3.57 11.01
N LEU A 248 0.33 -4.65 11.35
CA LEU A 248 1.25 -5.35 10.46
C LEU A 248 0.67 -6.71 10.06
N VAL A 249 0.70 -7.02 8.77
CA VAL A 249 0.36 -8.33 8.19
C VAL A 249 1.63 -8.99 7.68
N GLU A 250 1.88 -10.23 8.08
CA GLU A 250 2.97 -11.04 7.56
C GLU A 250 2.45 -11.95 6.45
N ASN A 251 2.69 -11.58 5.21
CA ASN A 251 2.35 -12.35 4.03
C ASN A 251 3.42 -13.41 3.72
N MET A 252 3.07 -14.47 2.99
CA MET A 252 3.96 -15.59 2.67
C MET A 252 4.58 -16.24 3.93
N SER A 253 3.81 -16.26 5.02
CA SER A 253 4.23 -16.77 6.34
C SER A 253 3.99 -18.27 6.44
N GLY A 254 5.00 -19.05 6.05
CA GLY A 254 4.89 -20.49 5.94
C GLY A 254 4.19 -20.92 4.66
N PHE A 255 4.09 -22.23 4.48
CA PHE A 255 3.41 -22.91 3.37
C PHE A 255 2.66 -24.10 3.92
N VAL A 256 1.39 -24.21 3.58
CA VAL A 256 0.58 -25.40 3.88
C VAL A 256 0.30 -26.11 2.58
N CYS A 257 0.77 -27.34 2.44
CA CYS A 257 0.59 -28.12 1.22
C CYS A 257 -0.92 -28.40 0.99
N PRO A 258 -1.49 -27.99 -0.16
CA PRO A 258 -2.91 -28.21 -0.44
C PRO A 258 -3.31 -29.71 -0.52
N SER A 259 -2.34 -30.59 -0.79
CA SER A 259 -2.61 -32.03 -0.99
C SER A 259 -2.48 -32.85 0.30
N CYS A 260 -1.53 -32.51 1.18
CA CYS A 260 -1.25 -33.32 2.37
C CYS A 260 -1.29 -32.53 3.70
N THR A 261 -1.63 -31.25 3.65
CA THR A 261 -1.73 -30.33 4.80
C THR A 261 -0.44 -30.17 5.62
N HIS A 262 0.69 -30.71 5.11
CA HIS A 262 1.98 -30.55 5.78
C HIS A 262 2.42 -29.10 5.78
N GLU A 263 2.80 -28.58 6.94
CA GLU A 263 3.30 -27.22 7.10
C GLU A 263 4.81 -27.16 6.90
N SER A 264 5.27 -26.18 6.14
CA SER A 264 6.70 -25.95 5.86
C SER A 264 7.03 -24.48 5.95
N GLN A 265 8.27 -24.16 6.34
CA GLN A 265 8.79 -22.79 6.38
C GLN A 265 9.62 -22.53 5.12
N ILE A 266 9.03 -21.90 4.11
CA ILE A 266 9.71 -21.49 2.87
C ILE A 266 10.63 -20.30 3.19
N PHE A 267 10.05 -19.23 3.76
CA PHE A 267 10.78 -18.06 4.19
C PHE A 267 10.94 -18.09 5.72
N ARG A 268 12.17 -18.37 6.18
CA ARG A 268 12.43 -18.46 7.61
C ARG A 268 12.47 -17.08 8.27
N ALA A 269 11.75 -16.94 9.37
CA ALA A 269 11.76 -15.76 10.23
C ALA A 269 13.01 -15.73 11.12
N THR A 270 14.18 -15.47 10.54
CA THR A 270 15.49 -15.55 11.25
C THR A 270 15.58 -14.64 12.47
N THR A 271 14.84 -13.54 12.46
CA THR A 271 14.80 -12.54 13.56
C THR A 271 13.46 -12.54 14.30
N GLY A 272 12.60 -13.55 14.06
CA GLY A 272 11.30 -13.71 14.70
C GLY A 272 10.12 -13.08 13.95
N GLY A 273 10.35 -12.67 12.69
CA GLY A 273 9.30 -12.25 11.76
C GLY A 273 8.55 -10.97 12.14
N GLY A 274 7.43 -10.76 11.43
CA GLY A 274 6.56 -9.60 11.59
C GLY A 274 5.94 -9.50 12.98
N ARG A 275 5.55 -10.61 13.59
CA ARG A 275 4.97 -10.61 14.95
C ARG A 275 5.93 -10.05 15.99
N ARG A 276 7.21 -10.42 15.93
CA ARG A 276 8.22 -9.89 16.85
C ARG A 276 8.52 -8.41 16.56
N LEU A 277 8.55 -8.04 15.26
CA LEU A 277 8.72 -6.65 14.86
C LEU A 277 7.55 -5.78 15.35
N ALA A 278 6.31 -6.19 15.14
CA ALA A 278 5.12 -5.47 15.59
C ALA A 278 5.17 -5.19 17.10
N LYS A 279 5.47 -6.23 17.90
CA LYS A 279 5.68 -6.08 19.34
C LYS A 279 6.79 -5.08 19.68
N LYS A 280 7.94 -5.12 18.96
CA LYS A 280 9.07 -4.20 19.18
C LYS A 280 8.72 -2.75 18.82
N MET A 281 7.93 -2.56 17.77
CA MET A 281 7.52 -1.24 17.30
C MET A 281 6.29 -0.69 18.02
N GLY A 282 5.64 -1.48 18.89
CA GLY A 282 4.44 -1.09 19.62
C GLY A 282 3.22 -0.88 18.72
N ILE A 283 3.08 -1.71 17.67
CA ILE A 283 1.93 -1.71 16.75
C ILE A 283 1.19 -3.05 16.80
N PRO A 284 -0.10 -3.10 16.43
CA PRO A 284 -0.84 -4.36 16.34
C PRO A 284 -0.22 -5.32 15.30
N PHE A 285 -0.34 -6.63 15.55
CA PHE A 285 -0.07 -7.67 14.57
C PHE A 285 -1.40 -8.27 14.13
N LEU A 286 -1.84 -7.97 12.90
CA LEU A 286 -3.17 -8.32 12.41
C LEU A 286 -3.27 -9.79 11.99
N GLY A 287 -2.16 -10.39 11.55
CA GLY A 287 -2.16 -11.79 11.17
C GLY A 287 -0.99 -12.22 10.30
N ALA A 288 -0.94 -13.52 10.06
CA ALA A 288 0.02 -14.16 9.16
C ALA A 288 -0.78 -14.93 8.10
N VAL A 289 -0.47 -14.69 6.82
CA VAL A 289 -1.09 -15.35 5.68
C VAL A 289 -0.09 -16.32 5.08
N PRO A 290 -0.37 -17.63 5.05
CA PRO A 290 0.53 -18.60 4.46
C PRO A 290 0.61 -18.43 2.93
N LEU A 291 1.74 -18.85 2.36
CA LEU A 291 1.90 -18.96 0.93
C LEU A 291 0.95 -20.05 0.41
N ASP A 292 0.15 -19.70 -0.58
CA ASP A 292 -0.68 -20.64 -1.32
C ASP A 292 -0.54 -20.36 -2.84
N PRO A 293 -0.03 -21.30 -3.64
CA PRO A 293 0.17 -21.08 -5.09
C PRO A 293 -1.13 -20.72 -5.83
N ARG A 294 -2.28 -21.15 -5.31
CA ARG A 294 -3.59 -20.87 -5.91
C ARG A 294 -3.97 -19.39 -5.83
N VAL A 295 -3.41 -18.64 -4.87
CA VAL A 295 -3.56 -17.18 -4.81
C VAL A 295 -3.00 -16.53 -6.08
N GLY A 296 -1.80 -16.91 -6.51
CA GLY A 296 -1.22 -16.40 -7.76
C GLY A 296 -2.09 -16.75 -8.97
N MET A 297 -2.56 -18.01 -9.04
CA MET A 297 -3.47 -18.44 -10.14
C MET A 297 -4.76 -17.62 -10.14
N ALA A 298 -5.41 -17.44 -9.00
CA ALA A 298 -6.62 -16.63 -8.90
C ALA A 298 -6.39 -15.20 -9.39
N CYS A 299 -5.30 -14.56 -8.96
CA CYS A 299 -4.90 -13.24 -9.45
C CYS A 299 -4.65 -13.20 -10.97
N ASP A 300 -4.02 -14.22 -11.54
CA ASP A 300 -3.75 -14.32 -12.98
C ASP A 300 -5.04 -14.50 -13.81
N TYR A 301 -6.04 -15.18 -13.26
CA TYR A 301 -7.35 -15.35 -13.89
C TYR A 301 -8.36 -14.27 -13.54
N GLY A 302 -8.03 -13.39 -12.58
CA GLY A 302 -8.94 -12.33 -12.13
C GLY A 302 -10.12 -12.87 -11.31
N GLU A 303 -9.86 -13.90 -10.49
CA GLU A 303 -10.87 -14.59 -9.70
C GLU A 303 -10.69 -14.35 -8.20
N SER A 304 -11.78 -14.43 -7.46
CA SER A 304 -11.71 -14.35 -5.99
C SER A 304 -11.17 -15.65 -5.40
N PHE A 305 -9.97 -15.59 -4.84
CA PHE A 305 -9.37 -16.73 -4.15
C PHE A 305 -10.16 -17.14 -2.90
N VAL A 306 -10.70 -16.19 -2.16
CA VAL A 306 -11.42 -16.48 -0.91
C VAL A 306 -12.75 -17.18 -1.14
N ASP A 307 -13.38 -16.93 -2.30
CA ASP A 307 -14.63 -17.59 -2.69
C ASP A 307 -14.38 -18.94 -3.35
N ASN A 308 -13.33 -19.05 -4.20
CA ASN A 308 -12.99 -20.29 -4.88
C ASN A 308 -12.39 -21.35 -3.95
N TYR A 309 -11.73 -20.92 -2.86
CA TYR A 309 -11.05 -21.81 -1.91
C TYR A 309 -11.36 -21.42 -0.46
N PRO A 310 -12.65 -21.38 -0.03
CA PRO A 310 -13.06 -20.84 1.27
C PRO A 310 -12.41 -21.58 2.45
N ASP A 311 -12.22 -22.89 2.33
CA ASP A 311 -11.67 -23.76 3.38
C ASP A 311 -10.14 -23.77 3.44
N SER A 312 -9.46 -23.12 2.50
CA SER A 312 -8.01 -23.10 2.50
C SER A 312 -7.43 -22.39 3.73
N PRO A 313 -6.28 -22.84 4.26
CA PRO A 313 -5.62 -22.15 5.38
C PRO A 313 -5.34 -20.68 5.08
N ALA A 314 -5.05 -20.34 3.82
CA ALA A 314 -4.82 -18.97 3.39
C ALA A 314 -6.11 -18.14 3.43
N SER A 315 -7.24 -18.66 2.91
CA SER A 315 -8.54 -17.97 2.96
C SER A 315 -8.98 -17.71 4.40
N LYS A 316 -8.89 -18.72 5.26
CA LYS A 316 -9.20 -18.56 6.69
C LYS A 316 -8.28 -17.53 7.38
N ALA A 317 -7.01 -17.47 6.99
CA ALA A 317 -6.09 -16.46 7.51
C ALA A 317 -6.45 -15.06 7.02
N ILE A 318 -6.80 -14.90 5.74
CA ILE A 318 -7.23 -13.62 5.15
C ILE A 318 -8.50 -13.13 5.83
N LYS A 319 -9.52 -13.97 5.96
CA LYS A 319 -10.79 -13.63 6.62
C LYS A 319 -10.58 -13.17 8.07
N ARG A 320 -9.67 -13.83 8.81
CA ARG A 320 -9.28 -13.37 10.16
C ARG A 320 -8.59 -12.00 10.16
N VAL A 321 -7.76 -11.74 9.14
CA VAL A 321 -7.13 -10.41 8.98
C VAL A 321 -8.17 -9.36 8.63
N VAL A 322 -9.16 -9.67 7.78
CA VAL A 322 -10.30 -8.78 7.47
C VAL A 322 -11.00 -8.35 8.75
N ARG A 323 -11.38 -9.29 9.62
CA ARG A 323 -11.98 -8.97 10.93
C ARG A 323 -11.06 -8.10 11.80
N ALA A 324 -9.79 -8.45 11.88
CA ALA A 324 -8.81 -7.69 12.66
C ALA A 324 -8.61 -6.26 12.13
N VAL A 325 -8.72 -6.05 10.83
CA VAL A 325 -8.68 -4.71 10.21
C VAL A 325 -9.95 -3.94 10.54
N GLY A 326 -11.13 -4.56 10.41
CA GLY A 326 -12.41 -3.98 10.81
C GLY A 326 -12.41 -3.55 12.28
N GLU A 327 -11.95 -4.40 13.18
CA GLU A 327 -11.81 -4.09 14.61
C GLU A 327 -10.83 -2.90 14.84
N ALA A 328 -9.74 -2.82 14.07
CA ALA A 328 -8.76 -1.74 14.20
C ALA A 328 -9.30 -0.37 13.76
N VAL A 329 -10.33 -0.34 12.90
CA VAL A 329 -11.06 0.88 12.51
C VAL A 329 -12.30 1.14 13.39
N GLY A 330 -12.60 0.25 14.34
CA GLY A 330 -13.65 0.43 15.34
C GLY A 330 -14.96 -0.30 15.07
N GLU A 331 -14.97 -1.18 14.08
CA GLU A 331 -16.14 -2.01 13.76
C GLU A 331 -16.22 -3.24 14.67
N ASN A 332 -17.46 -3.73 14.87
CA ASN A 332 -17.64 -5.02 15.51
C ASN A 332 -17.24 -6.14 14.52
N PRO A 333 -16.36 -7.08 14.90
CA PRO A 333 -15.91 -8.16 14.01
C PRO A 333 -17.03 -8.98 13.36
N GLU A 334 -18.16 -9.16 14.03
CA GLU A 334 -19.32 -9.88 13.48
C GLU A 334 -20.03 -9.10 12.36
N ASP A 335 -20.05 -7.77 12.45
CA ASP A 335 -20.64 -6.91 11.42
C ASP A 335 -19.71 -6.79 10.20
N VAL A 336 -18.38 -6.91 10.42
CA VAL A 336 -17.39 -6.93 9.34
C VAL A 336 -17.47 -8.21 8.52
N LEU A 337 -17.37 -9.34 9.19
CA LEU A 337 -17.44 -10.67 8.60
C LEU A 337 -17.93 -11.67 9.65
N PRO A 338 -19.16 -12.16 9.53
CA PRO A 338 -19.74 -13.15 10.42
C PRO A 338 -18.89 -14.43 10.58
N GLU A 339 -18.96 -15.06 11.75
CA GLU A 339 -18.13 -16.23 12.08
C GLU A 339 -18.39 -17.41 11.12
N ASP A 340 -19.64 -17.61 10.70
CA ASP A 340 -20.05 -18.64 9.75
C ASP A 340 -19.43 -18.48 8.35
N LEU A 341 -19.02 -17.26 7.98
CA LEU A 341 -18.30 -16.99 6.73
C LEU A 341 -16.79 -17.24 6.84
N ILE A 342 -16.24 -17.38 8.06
CA ILE A 342 -14.82 -17.68 8.25
C ILE A 342 -14.51 -19.16 8.02
N GLY A 343 -15.38 -20.05 8.45
CA GLY A 343 -15.29 -21.50 8.27
C GLY A 343 -14.49 -22.22 9.35
#